data_bddec72a7212bbad81c5ab5102369f7e
#
_entry.id   bddec72a7212bbad81c5ab5102369f7e
#
_cell.length_a   1.000
_cell.length_b   1.000
_cell.length_c   1.000
_cell.angle_alpha   90.00
_cell.angle_beta   90.00
_cell.angle_gamma   90.00
#
_symmetry.space_group_name_H-M   'P 1'
#
loop_
_entity.id
_entity.type
_entity.pdbx_description
1 polymer ?
#
loop_
_entity_poly.entity_id
_entity_poly.type
_entity_poly.pdbx_seq_one_letter_code
_entity_poly.pdbx_strand_id
1 'polypeptide(L)'
;GHPTPTKVHADPKACQRALGLPDAESAIVVLVDGLGFWNLAMRLGHAPYLRSLMNERANQRPIATCAPSTTVAAMAAFGTGTCPGLTAMAGYTQLEPASHKLIQLIQFKDALAPKPANPHIPVPPMVDPLDLQREETVFEKLAAQEVRVTSSGLPKFSKSPLTEAALRGTDYQGNVTPRDRVLAAARASRTPGLTYLYIRDADKVGHNYGWDSEHWVAAFEHIDAQLALLKRSAPKGTLIVIVA
;
A
#
# COMPACT_ATOMS: atom_id res chain seq x y z
N GLY A 1 -4.20 -1.85 -22.16
CA GLY A 1 -4.01 -2.22 -20.76
C GLY A 1 -4.11 -3.72 -20.54
N HIS A 2 -3.54 -4.18 -19.48
CA HIS A 2 -3.52 -5.60 -19.07
C HIS A 2 -4.62 -5.83 -18.03
N PRO A 3 -5.76 -6.42 -18.38
CA PRO A 3 -6.86 -6.63 -17.45
C PRO A 3 -6.46 -7.67 -16.39
N THR A 4 -6.77 -7.37 -15.14
CA THR A 4 -6.53 -8.25 -13.99
C THR A 4 -7.85 -8.51 -13.24
N PRO A 5 -8.76 -9.31 -13.79
CA PRO A 5 -10.02 -9.60 -13.13
C PRO A 5 -9.78 -10.31 -11.79
N THR A 6 -10.64 -10.02 -10.82
CA THR A 6 -10.63 -10.66 -9.50
C THR A 6 -12.01 -11.23 -9.18
N LYS A 7 -12.12 -12.02 -8.10
CA LYS A 7 -13.41 -12.56 -7.65
C LYS A 7 -14.45 -11.49 -7.30
N VAL A 8 -13.99 -10.28 -6.94
CA VAL A 8 -14.85 -9.14 -6.57
C VAL A 8 -15.04 -8.17 -7.74
N HIS A 9 -14.02 -8.03 -8.59
CA HIS A 9 -14.00 -7.11 -9.73
C HIS A 9 -13.79 -7.88 -11.04
N ALA A 10 -14.87 -8.45 -11.56
CA ALA A 10 -14.82 -9.26 -12.78
C ALA A 10 -14.54 -8.45 -14.06
N ASP A 11 -14.97 -7.17 -14.09
CA ASP A 11 -14.69 -6.24 -15.20
C ASP A 11 -13.76 -5.10 -14.76
N PRO A 12 -12.43 -5.29 -14.88
CA PRO A 12 -11.46 -4.26 -14.52
C PRO A 12 -11.54 -3.01 -15.42
N LYS A 13 -12.01 -3.14 -16.66
CA LYS A 13 -12.22 -1.97 -17.53
C LYS A 13 -13.40 -1.12 -17.08
N ALA A 14 -14.45 -1.72 -16.54
CA ALA A 14 -15.55 -0.97 -15.92
C ALA A 14 -15.06 -0.21 -14.69
N CYS A 15 -14.24 -0.83 -13.84
CA CYS A 15 -13.62 -0.17 -12.68
C CYS A 15 -12.73 1.01 -13.12
N GLN A 16 -11.89 0.82 -14.14
CA GLN A 16 -11.04 1.87 -14.69
C GLN A 16 -11.86 3.07 -15.17
N ARG A 17 -12.93 2.82 -15.94
CA ARG A 17 -13.84 3.88 -16.39
C ARG A 17 -14.55 4.60 -15.25
N ALA A 18 -15.03 3.85 -14.25
CA ALA A 18 -15.72 4.41 -13.09
C ALA A 18 -14.80 5.33 -12.27
N LEU A 19 -13.51 5.03 -12.21
CA LEU A 19 -12.49 5.85 -11.56
C LEU A 19 -11.94 6.96 -12.46
N GLY A 20 -12.32 7.02 -13.74
CA GLY A 20 -11.81 8.00 -14.70
C GLY A 20 -10.32 7.87 -15.00
N LEU A 21 -9.75 6.68 -14.83
CA LEU A 21 -8.32 6.46 -15.05
C LEU A 21 -8.02 6.29 -16.55
N PRO A 22 -7.08 7.05 -17.12
CA PRO A 22 -6.67 6.90 -18.52
C PRO A 22 -5.84 5.63 -18.74
N ASP A 23 -5.72 5.22 -19.98
CA ASP A 23 -4.71 4.24 -20.37
C ASP A 23 -3.30 4.84 -20.24
N ALA A 24 -2.36 4.06 -19.76
CA ALA A 24 -0.97 4.44 -19.61
C ALA A 24 -0.05 3.22 -19.79
N GLU A 25 1.12 3.42 -20.39
CA GLU A 25 2.14 2.38 -20.50
C GLU A 25 2.85 2.14 -19.16
N SER A 26 3.03 3.21 -18.38
CA SER A 26 3.63 3.18 -17.07
C SER A 26 2.70 3.79 -16.03
N ALA A 27 2.50 3.10 -14.92
CA ALA A 27 1.72 3.59 -13.80
C ALA A 27 2.51 3.47 -12.49
N ILE A 28 2.36 4.47 -11.63
CA ILE A 28 2.82 4.43 -10.23
C ILE A 28 1.58 4.51 -9.35
N VAL A 29 1.36 3.48 -8.53
CA VAL A 29 0.33 3.51 -7.48
C VAL A 29 1.02 3.77 -6.15
N VAL A 30 0.66 4.86 -5.52
CA VAL A 30 1.17 5.27 -4.21
C VAL A 30 0.12 4.96 -3.16
N LEU A 31 0.45 4.13 -2.19
CA LEU A 31 -0.39 3.91 -1.00
C LEU A 31 0.20 4.71 0.17
N VAL A 32 -0.58 5.67 0.67
CA VAL A 32 -0.22 6.50 1.84
C VAL A 32 -1.02 6.00 3.04
N ASP A 33 -0.35 5.24 3.89
CA ASP A 33 -0.97 4.65 5.08
C ASP A 33 -1.18 5.70 6.18
N GLY A 34 -2.33 5.61 6.86
CA GLY A 34 -2.69 6.55 7.93
C GLY A 34 -3.14 7.94 7.44
N LEU A 35 -3.34 8.09 6.14
CA LEU A 35 -3.96 9.27 5.54
C LEU A 35 -5.33 8.86 4.98
N GLY A 36 -6.35 9.67 5.23
CA GLY A 36 -7.68 9.47 4.67
C GLY A 36 -8.22 10.74 4.04
N PHE A 37 -9.26 10.61 3.22
CA PHE A 37 -9.88 11.73 2.52
C PHE A 37 -10.23 12.92 3.45
N TRP A 38 -10.79 12.62 4.63
CA TRP A 38 -11.19 13.66 5.57
C TRP A 38 -10.01 14.32 6.28
N ASN A 39 -8.96 13.57 6.64
CA ASN A 39 -7.73 14.15 7.17
C ASN A 39 -7.10 15.11 6.14
N LEU A 40 -7.05 14.68 4.88
CA LEU A 40 -6.58 15.49 3.76
C LEU A 40 -7.43 16.76 3.61
N ALA A 41 -8.76 16.62 3.54
CA ALA A 41 -9.67 17.76 3.33
C ALA A 41 -9.54 18.83 4.44
N MET A 42 -9.41 18.40 5.70
CA MET A 42 -9.25 19.32 6.84
C MET A 42 -7.88 20.01 6.88
N ARG A 43 -6.87 19.49 6.22
CA ARG A 43 -5.47 19.96 6.30
C ARG A 43 -4.91 20.41 4.94
N LEU A 44 -5.74 20.65 3.94
CA LEU A 44 -5.30 21.07 2.59
C LEU A 44 -4.40 22.31 2.57
N GLY A 45 -4.47 23.18 3.61
CA GLY A 45 -3.58 24.31 3.77
C GLY A 45 -2.10 23.92 3.91
N HIS A 46 -1.85 22.72 4.44
CA HIS A 46 -0.49 22.19 4.68
C HIS A 46 0.04 21.34 3.52
N ALA A 47 -0.75 21.08 2.47
CA ALA A 47 -0.41 20.17 1.39
C ALA A 47 -0.67 20.82 0.01
N PRO A 48 0.20 21.75 -0.44
CA PRO A 48 -0.05 22.50 -1.67
C PRO A 48 -0.13 21.63 -2.93
N TYR A 49 0.64 20.54 -2.99
CA TYR A 49 0.58 19.62 -4.13
C TYR A 49 -0.73 18.81 -4.13
N LEU A 50 -1.08 18.16 -3.02
CA LEU A 50 -2.34 17.42 -2.90
C LEU A 50 -3.54 18.35 -3.07
N ARG A 51 -3.48 19.58 -2.55
CA ARG A 51 -4.50 20.59 -2.78
C ARG A 51 -4.68 20.88 -4.28
N SER A 52 -3.60 20.98 -5.04
CA SER A 52 -3.69 21.19 -6.49
C SER A 52 -4.43 20.04 -7.21
N LEU A 53 -4.21 18.79 -6.76
CA LEU A 53 -4.93 17.62 -7.28
C LEU A 53 -6.41 17.63 -6.88
N MET A 54 -6.72 18.05 -5.65
CA MET A 54 -8.10 18.13 -5.14
C MET A 54 -8.92 19.24 -5.81
N ASN A 55 -8.32 20.18 -6.52
CA ASN A 55 -9.03 21.16 -7.32
C ASN A 55 -9.73 20.55 -8.54
N GLU A 56 -9.32 19.35 -8.95
CA GLU A 56 -9.96 18.62 -10.04
C GLU A 56 -11.15 17.81 -9.51
N ARG A 57 -12.33 17.98 -10.10
CA ARG A 57 -13.58 17.30 -9.67
C ARG A 57 -13.45 15.78 -9.61
N ALA A 58 -12.69 15.18 -10.52
CA ALA A 58 -12.47 13.74 -10.56
C ALA A 58 -11.82 13.20 -9.28
N ASN A 59 -11.00 14.01 -8.62
CA ASN A 59 -10.26 13.65 -7.41
C ASN A 59 -11.03 13.96 -6.10
N GLN A 60 -12.23 14.54 -6.19
CA GLN A 60 -13.03 14.94 -5.01
C GLN A 60 -13.97 13.84 -4.51
N ARG A 61 -13.89 12.64 -5.06
CA ARG A 61 -14.76 11.52 -4.66
C ARG A 61 -14.02 10.64 -3.65
N PRO A 62 -14.46 10.58 -2.39
CA PRO A 62 -13.94 9.60 -1.47
C PRO A 62 -14.36 8.21 -1.92
N ILE A 63 -13.47 7.24 -1.77
CA ILE A 63 -13.76 5.82 -1.89
C ILE A 63 -13.73 5.19 -0.50
N ALA A 64 -14.52 4.15 -0.29
CA ALA A 64 -14.48 3.41 0.96
C ALA A 64 -13.31 2.44 0.96
N THR A 65 -12.61 2.36 2.09
CA THR A 65 -11.69 1.25 2.36
C THR A 65 -12.46 0.01 2.83
N CYS A 66 -11.77 -1.11 3.00
CA CYS A 66 -12.37 -2.31 3.59
C CYS A 66 -12.68 -2.11 5.08
N ALA A 67 -13.57 -2.94 5.60
CA ALA A 67 -13.85 -3.04 7.03
C ALA A 67 -13.40 -4.42 7.56
N PRO A 68 -12.56 -4.45 8.63
CA PRO A 68 -11.95 -3.30 9.30
C PRO A 68 -10.87 -2.62 8.46
N SER A 69 -10.65 -1.32 8.68
CA SER A 69 -9.67 -0.50 7.97
C SER A 69 -8.25 -0.62 8.55
N THR A 70 -7.84 -1.81 8.98
CA THR A 70 -6.48 -2.04 9.48
C THR A 70 -5.51 -2.16 8.30
N THR A 71 -4.24 -1.76 8.50
CA THR A 71 -3.18 -1.93 7.50
C THR A 71 -3.16 -3.34 6.91
N VAL A 72 -3.30 -4.36 7.74
CA VAL A 72 -3.28 -5.77 7.31
C VAL A 72 -4.41 -6.09 6.35
N ALA A 73 -5.65 -5.82 6.74
CA ALA A 73 -6.83 -6.12 5.92
C ALA A 73 -6.84 -5.26 4.65
N ALA A 74 -6.50 -3.98 4.77
CA ALA A 74 -6.46 -3.04 3.64
C ALA A 74 -5.36 -3.40 2.63
N MET A 75 -4.15 -3.74 3.09
CA MET A 75 -3.07 -4.17 2.19
C MET A 75 -3.37 -5.49 1.49
N ALA A 76 -3.96 -6.46 2.19
CA ALA A 76 -4.36 -7.71 1.57
C ALA A 76 -5.45 -7.50 0.52
N ALA A 77 -6.46 -6.69 0.82
CA ALA A 77 -7.50 -6.31 -0.13
C ALA A 77 -6.92 -5.55 -1.34
N PHE A 78 -6.01 -4.61 -1.11
CA PHE A 78 -5.33 -3.85 -2.15
C PHE A 78 -4.49 -4.74 -3.07
N GLY A 79 -3.65 -5.61 -2.49
CA GLY A 79 -2.75 -6.45 -3.27
C GLY A 79 -3.45 -7.56 -4.05
N THR A 80 -4.59 -8.07 -3.57
CA THR A 80 -5.35 -9.12 -4.25
C THR A 80 -6.50 -8.59 -5.11
N GLY A 81 -6.91 -7.33 -4.88
CA GLY A 81 -8.12 -6.78 -5.50
C GLY A 81 -9.40 -7.50 -5.05
N THR A 82 -9.42 -8.04 -3.82
CA THR A 82 -10.56 -8.77 -3.25
C THR A 82 -10.96 -8.16 -1.89
N CYS A 83 -11.72 -8.88 -1.09
CA CYS A 83 -12.17 -8.42 0.23
C CYS A 83 -11.54 -9.25 1.36
N PRO A 84 -11.53 -8.74 2.62
CA PRO A 84 -10.95 -9.44 3.75
C PRO A 84 -11.48 -10.85 4.00
N GLY A 85 -12.74 -11.11 3.67
CA GLY A 85 -13.34 -12.45 3.78
C GLY A 85 -12.75 -13.48 2.81
N LEU A 86 -12.19 -13.05 1.69
CA LEU A 86 -11.50 -13.92 0.72
C LEU A 86 -10.02 -14.07 1.01
N THR A 87 -9.39 -13.03 1.55
CA THR A 87 -7.95 -13.06 1.88
C THR A 87 -7.65 -13.78 3.19
N ALA A 88 -8.65 -14.09 4.00
CA ALA A 88 -8.52 -14.59 5.37
C ALA A 88 -7.70 -13.65 6.31
N MET A 89 -7.50 -12.39 5.92
CA MET A 89 -6.78 -11.37 6.68
C MET A 89 -7.77 -10.28 7.11
N ALA A 90 -8.56 -10.61 8.15
CA ALA A 90 -9.72 -9.83 8.54
C ALA A 90 -9.43 -8.75 9.59
N GLY A 91 -8.19 -8.61 10.06
CA GLY A 91 -7.86 -7.61 11.07
C GLY A 91 -6.38 -7.63 11.46
N TYR A 92 -6.02 -6.77 12.40
CA TYR A 92 -4.65 -6.69 12.93
C TYR A 92 -4.27 -7.95 13.72
N THR A 93 -5.23 -8.47 14.51
CA THR A 93 -5.10 -9.70 15.30
C THR A 93 -6.32 -10.57 15.04
N GLN A 94 -6.10 -11.85 14.84
CA GLN A 94 -7.18 -12.84 14.66
C GLN A 94 -6.82 -14.16 15.33
N LEU A 95 -7.84 -15.00 15.58
CA LEU A 95 -7.65 -16.36 16.05
C LEU A 95 -7.13 -17.21 14.89
N GLU A 96 -6.04 -17.93 15.12
CA GLU A 96 -5.56 -18.97 14.21
C GLU A 96 -6.20 -20.30 14.62
N PRO A 97 -7.05 -20.90 13.77
CA PRO A 97 -7.88 -22.03 14.18
C PRO A 97 -7.11 -23.30 14.55
N ALA A 98 -6.00 -23.59 13.87
CA ALA A 98 -5.26 -24.82 14.09
C ALA A 98 -4.47 -24.81 15.41
N SER A 99 -3.90 -23.68 15.79
CA SER A 99 -3.13 -23.52 17.03
C SER A 99 -3.96 -23.04 18.21
N HIS A 100 -5.18 -22.55 18.00
CA HIS A 100 -6.03 -21.85 18.97
C HIS A 100 -5.35 -20.64 19.62
N LYS A 101 -4.43 -19.97 18.91
CA LYS A 101 -3.70 -18.79 19.36
C LYS A 101 -4.13 -17.53 18.63
N LEU A 102 -3.94 -16.39 19.30
CA LEU A 102 -4.10 -15.09 18.66
C LEU A 102 -2.83 -14.74 17.87
N ILE A 103 -2.98 -14.58 16.56
CA ILE A 103 -1.90 -14.18 15.67
C ILE A 103 -2.00 -12.69 15.32
N GLN A 104 -0.90 -11.95 15.51
CA GLN A 104 -0.76 -10.59 15.04
C GLN A 104 -0.26 -10.61 13.59
N LEU A 105 -1.13 -10.28 12.65
CA LEU A 105 -0.86 -10.46 11.22
C LEU A 105 0.11 -9.45 10.60
N ILE A 106 0.46 -8.37 11.27
CA ILE A 106 1.51 -7.46 10.78
C ILE A 106 2.89 -8.14 10.72
N GLN A 107 3.12 -9.14 11.60
CA GLN A 107 4.37 -9.89 11.68
C GLN A 107 4.15 -11.41 11.71
N PHE A 108 2.91 -11.89 11.66
CA PHE A 108 2.53 -13.30 11.78
C PHE A 108 3.06 -13.98 13.05
N LYS A 109 3.00 -13.27 14.17
CA LYS A 109 3.50 -13.72 15.47
C LYS A 109 2.37 -13.92 16.47
N ASP A 110 2.62 -14.74 17.48
CA ASP A 110 1.72 -14.86 18.64
C ASP A 110 1.53 -13.48 19.29
N ALA A 111 0.28 -13.00 19.34
CA ALA A 111 -0.05 -11.68 19.86
C ALA A 111 0.18 -11.56 21.37
N LEU A 112 0.20 -12.69 22.08
CA LEU A 112 0.39 -12.78 23.53
C LEU A 112 1.81 -13.22 23.92
N ALA A 113 2.66 -13.54 22.96
CA ALA A 113 4.03 -13.93 23.25
C ALA A 113 4.82 -12.79 23.90
N PRO A 114 5.65 -13.07 24.88
CA PRO A 114 6.55 -12.07 25.45
C PRO A 114 7.49 -11.52 24.37
N LYS A 115 7.88 -10.26 24.51
CA LYS A 115 8.86 -9.67 23.60
C LYS A 115 10.15 -10.47 23.66
N PRO A 116 10.77 -10.81 22.51
CA PRO A 116 12.02 -11.55 22.50
C PRO A 116 13.11 -10.77 23.25
N ALA A 117 13.94 -11.48 24.01
CA ALA A 117 15.05 -10.88 24.75
C ALA A 117 16.05 -10.18 23.82
N ASN A 118 16.20 -10.69 22.61
CA ASN A 118 17.00 -10.05 21.56
C ASN A 118 16.09 -9.75 20.34
N PRO A 119 15.76 -8.47 20.10
CA PRO A 119 14.90 -8.08 18.98
C PRO A 119 15.55 -8.27 17.58
N HIS A 120 16.85 -8.54 17.55
CA HIS A 120 17.59 -8.77 16.28
C HIS A 120 17.54 -10.23 15.81
N ILE A 121 17.08 -11.15 16.66
CA ILE A 121 16.89 -12.54 16.26
C ILE A 121 15.53 -12.64 15.53
N PRO A 122 15.50 -13.06 14.24
CA PRO A 122 14.25 -13.26 13.53
C PRO A 122 13.42 -14.36 14.21
N VAL A 123 12.17 -14.05 14.52
CA VAL A 123 11.20 -15.05 14.98
C VAL A 123 10.43 -15.51 13.74
N PRO A 124 10.39 -16.81 13.43
CA PRO A 124 9.64 -17.31 12.28
C PRO A 124 8.14 -17.01 12.43
N PRO A 125 7.41 -16.85 11.33
CA PRO A 125 5.97 -16.69 11.38
C PRO A 125 5.30 -17.94 11.96
N MET A 126 4.21 -17.75 12.71
CA MET A 126 3.41 -18.86 13.27
C MET A 126 2.69 -19.68 12.21
N VAL A 127 2.32 -19.04 11.12
CA VAL A 127 1.62 -19.62 9.98
C VAL A 127 2.36 -19.15 8.74
N ASP A 128 2.52 -20.02 7.76
CA ASP A 128 3.04 -19.62 6.46
C ASP A 128 2.13 -18.54 5.85
N PRO A 129 2.66 -17.38 5.46
CA PRO A 129 1.87 -16.33 4.82
C PRO A 129 1.06 -16.81 3.60
N LEU A 130 1.61 -17.77 2.84
CA LEU A 130 0.98 -18.32 1.64
C LEU A 130 -0.10 -19.35 1.97
N ASP A 131 -0.02 -20.02 3.11
CA ASP A 131 -1.06 -20.91 3.59
C ASP A 131 -2.26 -20.13 4.12
N LEU A 132 -2.04 -18.98 4.74
CA LEU A 132 -3.10 -18.12 5.24
C LEU A 132 -3.78 -17.37 4.09
N GLN A 133 -3.01 -16.62 3.29
CA GLN A 133 -3.53 -15.80 2.18
C GLN A 133 -3.23 -16.48 0.85
N ARG A 134 -4.24 -17.17 0.29
CA ARG A 134 -4.14 -18.01 -0.92
C ARG A 134 -4.61 -17.32 -2.21
N GLU A 135 -5.23 -16.15 -2.10
CA GLU A 135 -5.66 -15.41 -3.29
C GLU A 135 -4.43 -14.90 -4.04
N GLU A 136 -4.43 -15.10 -5.35
CA GLU A 136 -3.40 -14.56 -6.23
C GLU A 136 -3.43 -13.03 -6.20
N THR A 137 -2.26 -12.39 -6.07
CA THR A 137 -2.18 -10.93 -6.06
C THR A 137 -2.36 -10.36 -7.48
N VAL A 138 -2.80 -9.11 -7.55
CA VAL A 138 -2.83 -8.35 -8.81
C VAL A 138 -1.44 -8.26 -9.44
N PHE A 139 -0.41 -8.25 -8.62
CA PHE A 139 0.98 -8.20 -9.06
C PHE A 139 1.43 -9.51 -9.73
N GLU A 140 1.07 -10.65 -9.16
CA GLU A 140 1.29 -11.97 -9.77
C GLU A 140 0.55 -12.10 -11.10
N LYS A 141 -0.71 -11.65 -11.15
CA LYS A 141 -1.52 -11.65 -12.39
C LYS A 141 -0.91 -10.78 -13.50
N LEU A 142 -0.32 -9.64 -13.14
CA LEU A 142 0.39 -8.79 -14.09
C LEU A 142 1.71 -9.42 -14.53
N ALA A 143 2.48 -9.97 -13.60
CA ALA A 143 3.74 -10.67 -13.91
C ALA A 143 3.51 -11.86 -14.85
N ALA A 144 2.43 -12.63 -14.66
CA ALA A 144 2.02 -13.71 -15.55
C ALA A 144 1.65 -13.23 -16.98
N GLN A 145 1.34 -11.94 -17.14
CA GLN A 145 1.12 -11.30 -18.44
C GLN A 145 2.39 -10.58 -18.96
N GLU A 146 3.55 -10.92 -18.41
CA GLU A 146 4.86 -10.32 -18.75
C GLU A 146 4.92 -8.80 -18.49
N VAL A 147 4.05 -8.27 -17.64
CA VAL A 147 4.08 -6.88 -17.21
C VAL A 147 5.08 -6.74 -16.07
N ARG A 148 6.03 -5.83 -16.22
CA ARG A 148 6.97 -5.51 -15.15
C ARG A 148 6.22 -4.92 -13.95
N VAL A 149 6.46 -5.49 -12.77
CA VAL A 149 5.91 -4.99 -11.51
C VAL A 149 7.04 -4.74 -10.52
N THR A 150 7.16 -3.51 -10.04
CA THR A 150 8.20 -3.10 -9.09
C THR A 150 7.56 -2.53 -7.83
N SER A 151 8.03 -2.92 -6.66
CA SER A 151 7.70 -2.29 -5.38
C SER A 151 8.84 -1.41 -4.90
N SER A 152 8.53 -0.24 -4.36
CA SER A 152 9.49 0.62 -3.66
C SER A 152 9.03 0.86 -2.22
N GLY A 153 9.90 0.51 -1.26
CA GLY A 153 9.56 0.58 0.14
C GLY A 153 10.78 0.52 1.06
N LEU A 154 10.55 0.35 2.36
CA LEU A 154 11.65 0.16 3.33
C LEU A 154 12.28 -1.23 3.16
N PRO A 155 13.61 -1.37 3.26
CA PRO A 155 14.31 -2.66 3.08
C PRO A 155 13.76 -3.77 3.98
N LYS A 156 13.40 -3.45 5.22
CA LYS A 156 12.87 -4.41 6.21
C LYS A 156 11.54 -5.05 5.82
N PHE A 157 10.82 -4.49 4.86
CA PHE A 157 9.53 -5.03 4.41
C PHE A 157 9.66 -5.96 3.21
N SER A 158 10.81 -6.01 2.54
CA SER A 158 11.00 -6.78 1.31
C SER A 158 10.65 -8.27 1.44
N LYS A 159 10.90 -8.83 2.63
CA LYS A 159 10.59 -10.24 2.96
C LYS A 159 9.79 -10.34 4.26
N SER A 160 8.96 -9.34 4.54
CA SER A 160 8.08 -9.45 5.70
C SER A 160 6.91 -10.38 5.40
N PRO A 161 6.42 -11.14 6.40
CA PRO A 161 5.28 -12.04 6.19
C PRO A 161 4.06 -11.35 5.59
N LEU A 162 3.80 -10.09 5.96
CA LEU A 162 2.72 -9.30 5.37
C LEU A 162 2.97 -9.01 3.88
N THR A 163 4.21 -8.70 3.48
CA THR A 163 4.55 -8.49 2.07
C THR A 163 4.40 -9.79 1.27
N GLU A 164 4.83 -10.92 1.83
CA GLU A 164 4.66 -12.24 1.21
C GLU A 164 3.19 -12.62 1.07
N ALA A 165 2.38 -12.37 2.08
CA ALA A 165 0.95 -12.64 2.01
C ALA A 165 0.23 -11.73 1.00
N ALA A 166 0.44 -10.42 1.09
CA ALA A 166 -0.43 -9.41 0.47
C ALA A 166 0.10 -8.80 -0.82
N LEU A 167 1.43 -8.76 -1.04
CA LEU A 167 2.07 -7.92 -2.07
C LEU A 167 3.13 -8.69 -2.87
N ARG A 168 3.09 -10.02 -2.87
CA ARG A 168 4.03 -10.86 -3.64
C ARG A 168 3.85 -10.67 -5.15
N GLY A 169 4.86 -11.04 -5.92
CA GLY A 169 4.87 -10.92 -7.38
C GLY A 169 5.54 -9.63 -7.89
N THR A 170 6.30 -8.93 -7.03
CA THR A 170 7.00 -7.71 -7.40
C THR A 170 8.52 -7.84 -7.29
N ASP A 171 9.25 -7.10 -8.14
CA ASP A 171 10.66 -6.78 -7.91
C ASP A 171 10.75 -5.70 -6.82
N TYR A 172 11.21 -6.08 -5.63
CA TYR A 172 11.22 -5.19 -4.47
C TYR A 172 12.51 -4.37 -4.36
N GLN A 173 12.39 -3.06 -4.44
CA GLN A 173 13.48 -2.10 -4.29
C GLN A 173 13.44 -1.44 -2.90
N GLY A 174 14.32 -1.89 -2.01
CA GLY A 174 14.42 -1.38 -0.65
C GLY A 174 15.28 -0.13 -0.55
N ASN A 175 14.72 0.99 -0.07
CA ASN A 175 15.44 2.23 0.18
C ASN A 175 15.06 2.81 1.54
N VAL A 176 16.07 3.26 2.31
CA VAL A 176 15.88 3.72 3.69
C VAL A 176 15.18 5.09 3.74
N THR A 177 15.65 6.05 2.93
CA THR A 177 15.09 7.40 3.00
C THR A 177 13.82 7.55 2.17
N PRO A 178 12.85 8.40 2.60
CA PRO A 178 11.65 8.68 1.80
C PRO A 178 11.99 9.18 0.39
N ARG A 179 12.99 10.05 0.29
CA ARG A 179 13.46 10.60 -0.98
C ARG A 179 13.94 9.50 -1.93
N ASP A 180 14.75 8.56 -1.45
CA ASP A 180 15.29 7.49 -2.29
C ASP A 180 14.21 6.51 -2.75
N ARG A 181 13.21 6.22 -1.90
CA ARG A 181 12.04 5.43 -2.29
C ARG A 181 11.27 6.07 -3.43
N VAL A 182 11.00 7.36 -3.32
CA VAL A 182 10.31 8.14 -4.35
C VAL A 182 11.10 8.17 -5.66
N LEU A 183 12.40 8.42 -5.60
CA LEU A 183 13.26 8.45 -6.78
C LEU A 183 13.42 7.06 -7.40
N ALA A 184 13.45 6.00 -6.61
CA ALA A 184 13.45 4.62 -7.10
C ALA A 184 12.16 4.31 -7.87
N ALA A 185 11.00 4.67 -7.33
CA ALA A 185 9.72 4.53 -8.01
C ALA A 185 9.66 5.30 -9.34
N ALA A 186 10.16 6.54 -9.34
CA ALA A 186 10.25 7.35 -10.55
C ALA A 186 11.20 6.74 -11.60
N ARG A 187 12.34 6.18 -11.16
CA ARG A 187 13.26 5.47 -12.07
C ARG A 187 12.64 4.21 -12.65
N ALA A 188 11.98 3.40 -11.82
CA ALA A 188 11.30 2.19 -12.26
C ALA A 188 10.26 2.47 -13.34
N SER A 189 9.52 3.58 -13.25
CA SER A 189 8.49 3.95 -14.22
C SER A 189 9.02 4.40 -15.60
N ARG A 190 10.34 4.48 -15.80
CA ARG A 190 10.94 4.73 -17.13
C ARG A 190 10.78 3.54 -18.09
N THR A 191 10.59 2.36 -17.54
CA THR A 191 10.24 1.16 -18.29
C THR A 191 8.75 0.89 -18.15
N PRO A 192 8.02 0.56 -19.22
CA PRO A 192 6.59 0.23 -19.13
C PRO A 192 6.27 -0.79 -18.04
N GLY A 193 5.16 -0.60 -17.35
CA GLY A 193 4.71 -1.48 -16.29
C GLY A 193 4.12 -0.76 -15.08
N LEU A 194 3.92 -1.51 -14.00
CA LEU A 194 3.37 -1.03 -12.74
C LEU A 194 4.47 -0.84 -11.70
N THR A 195 4.44 0.27 -11.00
CA THR A 195 5.28 0.52 -9.82
C THR A 195 4.39 0.80 -8.62
N TYR A 196 4.59 0.09 -7.53
CA TYR A 196 3.94 0.32 -6.25
C TYR A 196 4.91 1.07 -5.31
N LEU A 197 4.43 2.14 -4.69
CA LEU A 197 5.19 2.91 -3.70
C LEU A 197 4.40 2.98 -2.40
N TYR A 198 5.01 2.54 -1.31
CA TYR A 198 4.41 2.58 0.01
C TYR A 198 5.00 3.67 0.89
N ILE A 199 4.12 4.52 1.44
CA ILE A 199 4.46 5.61 2.37
C ILE A 199 3.68 5.38 3.66
N ARG A 200 4.38 5.13 4.77
CA ARG A 200 3.79 4.82 6.09
C ARG A 200 3.90 5.95 7.11
N ASP A 201 4.45 7.08 6.72
CA ASP A 201 4.92 8.07 7.68
C ASP A 201 3.77 8.71 8.47
N ALA A 202 2.60 8.94 7.85
CA ALA A 202 1.42 9.45 8.53
C ALA A 202 0.86 8.45 9.56
N ASP A 203 0.77 7.16 9.22
CA ASP A 203 0.36 6.09 10.13
C ASP A 203 1.29 6.01 11.34
N LYS A 204 2.60 5.91 11.11
CA LYS A 204 3.60 5.81 12.18
C LYS A 204 3.52 6.99 13.16
N VAL A 205 3.39 8.20 12.64
CA VAL A 205 3.34 9.41 13.47
C VAL A 205 1.97 9.51 14.16
N GLY A 206 0.89 9.14 13.47
CA GLY A 206 -0.45 9.09 14.04
C GLY A 206 -0.55 8.16 15.24
N HIS A 207 0.07 6.97 15.17
CA HIS A 207 0.13 6.04 16.30
C HIS A 207 0.92 6.56 17.51
N ASN A 208 1.95 7.37 17.28
CA ASN A 208 2.81 7.86 18.36
C ASN A 208 2.30 9.15 19.00
N TYR A 209 1.66 10.04 18.25
CA TYR A 209 1.36 11.41 18.67
C TYR A 209 -0.09 11.83 18.43
N GLY A 210 -0.90 11.01 17.74
CA GLY A 210 -2.25 11.38 17.29
C GLY A 210 -2.24 12.03 15.91
N TRP A 211 -3.33 11.84 15.18
CA TRP A 211 -3.50 12.34 13.81
C TRP A 211 -3.73 13.87 13.73
N ASP A 212 -4.07 14.50 14.84
CA ASP A 212 -4.29 15.94 14.98
C ASP A 212 -3.10 16.71 15.53
N SER A 213 -2.00 16.00 15.85
CA SER A 213 -0.79 16.58 16.43
C SER A 213 0.03 17.40 15.40
N GLU A 214 0.83 18.34 15.89
CA GLU A 214 1.81 19.08 15.07
C GLU A 214 2.82 18.12 14.40
N HIS A 215 3.19 17.04 15.07
CA HIS A 215 4.06 16.01 14.50
C HIS A 215 3.42 15.35 13.26
N TRP A 216 2.12 15.09 13.33
CA TRP A 216 1.41 14.52 12.19
C TRP A 216 1.29 15.52 11.04
N VAL A 217 1.02 16.79 11.34
CA VAL A 217 1.00 17.85 10.32
C VAL A 217 2.36 17.95 9.63
N ALA A 218 3.47 17.97 10.38
CA ALA A 218 4.82 18.00 9.81
C ALA A 218 5.09 16.76 8.92
N ALA A 219 4.66 15.56 9.35
CA ALA A 219 4.77 14.35 8.53
C ALA A 219 3.94 14.47 7.24
N PHE A 220 2.75 15.04 7.33
CA PHE A 220 1.86 15.27 6.19
C PHE A 220 2.46 16.25 5.17
N GLU A 221 3.02 17.39 5.63
CA GLU A 221 3.76 18.34 4.79
C GLU A 221 4.93 17.67 4.07
N HIS A 222 5.66 16.80 4.80
CA HIS A 222 6.75 16.05 4.21
C HIS A 222 6.28 15.06 3.14
N ILE A 223 5.16 14.36 3.38
CA ILE A 223 4.54 13.46 2.39
C ILE A 223 4.15 14.23 1.13
N ASP A 224 3.49 15.39 1.28
CA ASP A 224 3.12 16.25 0.14
C ASP A 224 4.34 16.65 -0.70
N ALA A 225 5.42 17.05 -0.05
CA ALA A 225 6.68 17.38 -0.73
C ALA A 225 7.29 16.19 -1.48
N GLN A 226 7.21 14.97 -0.92
CA GLN A 226 7.68 13.75 -1.57
C GLN A 226 6.81 13.38 -2.79
N LEU A 227 5.50 13.54 -2.70
CA LEU A 227 4.58 13.32 -3.82
C LEU A 227 4.82 14.34 -4.96
N ALA A 228 5.06 15.59 -4.61
CA ALA A 228 5.48 16.61 -5.57
C ALA A 228 6.82 16.27 -6.23
N LEU A 229 7.79 15.74 -5.48
CA LEU A 229 9.06 15.25 -6.02
C LEU A 229 8.84 14.09 -6.98
N LEU A 230 7.98 13.12 -6.62
CA LEU A 230 7.61 12.00 -7.48
C LEU A 230 7.10 12.50 -8.83
N LYS A 231 6.14 13.42 -8.82
CA LYS A 231 5.56 14.01 -10.03
C LYS A 231 6.60 14.67 -10.94
N ARG A 232 7.55 15.41 -10.35
CA ARG A 232 8.62 16.06 -11.12
C ARG A 232 9.65 15.08 -11.67
N SER A 233 9.85 13.94 -11.01
CA SER A 233 10.91 12.97 -11.33
C SER A 233 10.43 11.86 -12.25
N ALA A 234 9.13 11.56 -12.27
CA ALA A 234 8.55 10.56 -13.14
C ALA A 234 8.54 11.04 -14.60
N PRO A 235 8.72 10.15 -15.58
CA PRO A 235 8.61 10.49 -16.99
C PRO A 235 7.25 11.10 -17.36
N LYS A 236 7.23 11.97 -18.35
CA LYS A 236 5.97 12.48 -18.92
C LYS A 236 5.13 11.31 -19.43
N GLY A 237 3.83 11.36 -19.19
CA GLY A 237 2.90 10.28 -19.58
C GLY A 237 2.76 9.17 -18.53
N THR A 238 3.58 9.14 -17.47
CA THR A 238 3.37 8.21 -16.35
C THR A 238 2.09 8.57 -15.60
N LEU A 239 1.17 7.61 -15.47
CA LEU A 239 -0.01 7.74 -14.64
C LEU A 239 0.42 7.60 -13.16
N ILE A 240 0.10 8.57 -12.33
CA ILE A 240 0.31 8.50 -10.87
C ILE A 240 -1.04 8.46 -10.20
N VAL A 241 -1.31 7.37 -9.49
CA VAL A 241 -2.53 7.18 -8.69
C VAL A 241 -2.12 7.21 -7.22
N ILE A 242 -2.69 8.12 -6.44
CA ILE A 242 -2.46 8.23 -5.00
C ILE A 242 -3.70 7.70 -4.30
N VAL A 243 -3.51 6.69 -3.46
CA VAL A 243 -4.53 6.09 -2.59
C VAL A 243 -4.16 6.42 -1.15
N ALA A 244 -5.12 6.95 -0.41
CA ALA A 244 -4.94 7.38 0.97
C ALA A 244 -6.13 6.94 1.84
#